data_0cf72f4a6f48d2a81681c759bba2c627
#
_entry.id   0cf72f4a6f48d2a81681c759bba2c627
#
_cell.length_a   1.000
_cell.length_b   1.000
_cell.length_c   1.000
_cell.angle_alpha   90.00
_cell.angle_beta   90.00
_cell.angle_gamma   90.00
#
_symmetry.space_group_name_H-M   'P 1'
#
loop_
_entity.id
_entity.type
_entity.pdbx_description
1 polymer ?
#
loop_
_entity_poly.entity_id
_entity_poly.type
_entity_poly.pdbx_seq_one_letter_code
_entity_poly.pdbx_strand_id
1 'polypeptide(L)'
;MNEEIPKYIIPASEAESMAKSRGLTVPQLLPFLVKSAQRIARVPISNFHVGAVGLGSDGRIFMGGNIEFPGLPLNHSIHAEQFLITNLAAHGGGPKLLHIAVSAAPCGHCRQFLQELRGISDTQIVITDQPQENPDYKPIASILPNAFGPFDLLDQDMPLILEKHEHELLLLDYSLSSQNDKISKLPNGYTELVKQNEKNLEKEALGAARASHAPYSGCPSGVALLDSALVAYIVAGGGGYERIVAAVMVEKEGMMVSQADTARLMLKNISPKCELRVIHCT
;
A
#
# COMPACT_ATOMS: atom_id res chain seq x y z
N MET A 1 23.46 -9.88 -15.98
CA MET A 1 22.04 -10.19 -16.29
C MET A 1 21.25 -8.96 -15.88
N ASN A 2 20.59 -8.28 -16.81
CA ASN A 2 19.70 -7.18 -16.45
C ASN A 2 18.56 -7.80 -15.64
N GLU A 3 18.54 -7.55 -14.34
CA GLU A 3 17.37 -7.88 -13.52
C GLU A 3 16.23 -7.00 -13.98
N GLU A 4 15.27 -7.61 -14.62
CA GLU A 4 14.04 -6.94 -15.05
C GLU A 4 13.30 -6.42 -13.80
N ILE A 5 13.03 -5.13 -13.76
CA ILE A 5 12.29 -4.51 -12.64
C ILE A 5 10.94 -5.22 -12.52
N PRO A 6 10.57 -5.76 -11.35
CA PRO A 6 9.32 -6.47 -11.21
C PRO A 6 8.14 -5.55 -11.53
N LYS A 7 7.22 -6.03 -12.36
CA LYS A 7 5.98 -5.31 -12.65
C LYS A 7 5.06 -5.40 -11.43
N TYR A 8 4.46 -4.28 -11.05
CA TYR A 8 3.47 -4.24 -9.96
C TYR A 8 2.06 -4.53 -10.45
N ILE A 9 1.82 -4.24 -11.73
CA ILE A 9 0.53 -4.42 -12.39
C ILE A 9 0.79 -5.02 -13.76
N ILE A 10 -0.01 -6.03 -14.11
CA ILE A 10 -0.07 -6.58 -15.47
C ILE A 10 -1.43 -6.20 -16.05
N PRO A 11 -1.49 -5.47 -17.18
CA PRO A 11 -2.74 -5.15 -17.85
C PRO A 11 -3.54 -6.40 -18.24
N ALA A 12 -4.85 -6.31 -18.30
CA ALA A 12 -5.74 -7.44 -18.62
C ALA A 12 -5.37 -8.14 -19.94
N SER A 13 -5.12 -7.37 -21.00
CA SER A 13 -4.73 -7.92 -22.30
C SER A 13 -3.39 -8.66 -22.28
N GLU A 14 -2.43 -8.19 -21.46
CA GLU A 14 -1.15 -8.87 -21.27
C GLU A 14 -1.34 -10.15 -20.45
N ALA A 15 -2.15 -10.12 -19.38
CA ALA A 15 -2.49 -11.27 -18.55
C ALA A 15 -3.13 -12.40 -19.38
N GLU A 16 -4.11 -12.05 -20.22
CA GLU A 16 -4.75 -12.97 -21.16
C GLU A 16 -3.75 -13.59 -22.17
N SER A 17 -2.88 -12.75 -22.75
CA SER A 17 -1.85 -13.21 -23.67
C SER A 17 -0.87 -14.18 -23.01
N MET A 18 -0.41 -13.86 -21.80
CA MET A 18 0.48 -14.71 -21.02
C MET A 18 -0.17 -16.04 -20.64
N ALA A 19 -1.43 -16.04 -20.25
CA ALA A 19 -2.18 -17.24 -19.92
C ALA A 19 -2.36 -18.12 -21.17
N LYS A 20 -2.82 -17.53 -22.27
CA LYS A 20 -3.03 -18.22 -23.55
C LYS A 20 -1.74 -18.87 -24.08
N SER A 21 -0.60 -18.17 -24.01
CA SER A 21 0.69 -18.69 -24.46
C SER A 21 1.14 -19.94 -23.71
N ARG A 22 0.59 -20.18 -22.52
CA ARG A 22 0.88 -21.35 -21.65
C ARG A 22 -0.25 -22.38 -21.66
N GLY A 23 -1.34 -22.17 -22.40
CA GLY A 23 -2.53 -23.01 -22.38
C GLY A 23 -3.30 -22.96 -21.05
N LEU A 24 -3.22 -21.83 -20.32
CA LEU A 24 -3.81 -21.63 -19.01
C LEU A 24 -4.95 -20.61 -19.07
N THR A 25 -5.82 -20.62 -18.07
CA THR A 25 -6.69 -19.49 -17.73
C THR A 25 -5.92 -18.45 -16.91
N VAL A 26 -6.41 -17.20 -16.81
CA VAL A 26 -5.76 -16.16 -16.01
C VAL A 26 -5.64 -16.54 -14.52
N PRO A 27 -6.67 -17.11 -13.85
CA PRO A 27 -6.49 -17.63 -12.50
C PRO A 27 -5.38 -18.69 -12.37
N GLN A 28 -5.27 -19.60 -13.31
CA GLN A 28 -4.23 -20.63 -13.33
C GLN A 28 -2.82 -20.05 -13.55
N LEU A 29 -2.71 -18.84 -14.11
CA LEU A 29 -1.43 -18.13 -14.29
C LEU A 29 -0.89 -17.58 -12.98
N LEU A 30 -1.76 -17.17 -12.02
CA LEU A 30 -1.33 -16.43 -10.81
C LEU A 30 -0.24 -17.16 -10.01
N PRO A 31 -0.32 -18.48 -9.72
CA PRO A 31 0.72 -19.19 -8.99
C PRO A 31 2.11 -19.08 -9.63
N PHE A 32 2.19 -19.05 -10.96
CA PHE A 32 3.46 -18.91 -11.68
C PHE A 32 4.08 -17.52 -11.55
N LEU A 33 3.31 -16.51 -11.18
CA LEU A 33 3.76 -15.13 -11.00
C LEU A 33 4.20 -14.84 -9.55
N VAL A 34 3.88 -15.71 -8.60
CA VAL A 34 4.20 -15.51 -7.17
C VAL A 34 5.70 -15.32 -6.95
N LYS A 35 6.54 -16.05 -7.67
CA LYS A 35 8.00 -15.92 -7.61
C LYS A 35 8.49 -14.54 -8.07
N SER A 36 7.80 -13.94 -9.03
CA SER A 36 8.08 -12.56 -9.48
C SER A 36 7.63 -11.54 -8.43
N ALA A 37 6.49 -11.78 -7.77
CA ALA A 37 6.02 -10.96 -6.66
C ALA A 37 6.98 -11.02 -5.44
N GLN A 38 7.56 -12.18 -5.13
CA GLN A 38 8.57 -12.31 -4.05
C GLN A 38 9.80 -11.41 -4.26
N ARG A 39 10.16 -11.07 -5.51
CA ARG A 39 11.27 -10.13 -5.80
C ARG A 39 10.97 -8.69 -5.41
N ILE A 40 9.69 -8.34 -5.20
CA ILE A 40 9.28 -7.03 -4.67
C ILE A 40 9.64 -6.90 -3.19
N ALA A 41 9.70 -8.02 -2.46
CA ALA A 41 9.90 -8.05 -1.02
C ALA A 41 11.19 -7.34 -0.57
N ARG A 42 11.10 -6.59 0.53
CA ARG A 42 12.20 -5.88 1.19
C ARG A 42 12.23 -6.30 2.65
N VAL A 43 13.01 -7.33 2.97
CA VAL A 43 12.94 -8.05 4.24
C VAL A 43 14.30 -8.14 4.95
N PRO A 44 14.93 -7.00 5.27
CA PRO A 44 16.27 -6.95 5.83
C PRO A 44 16.38 -7.55 7.24
N ILE A 45 15.27 -7.80 7.93
CA ILE A 45 15.24 -8.33 9.29
C ILE A 45 15.05 -9.84 9.29
N SER A 46 13.96 -10.32 8.65
CA SER A 46 13.60 -11.75 8.66
C SER A 46 14.24 -12.56 7.53
N ASN A 47 14.62 -11.90 6.42
CA ASN A 47 15.00 -12.54 5.16
C ASN A 47 13.90 -13.48 4.58
N PHE A 48 12.66 -13.37 5.03
CA PHE A 48 11.54 -14.20 4.60
C PHE A 48 10.72 -13.48 3.52
N HIS A 49 10.99 -13.80 2.26
CA HIS A 49 10.36 -13.18 1.10
C HIS A 49 8.97 -13.77 0.85
N VAL A 50 7.93 -12.98 1.01
CA VAL A 50 6.55 -13.34 0.67
C VAL A 50 6.11 -12.56 -0.57
N GLY A 51 5.46 -13.25 -1.49
CA GLY A 51 4.82 -12.66 -2.66
C GLY A 51 3.34 -12.98 -2.69
N ALA A 52 2.53 -12.00 -3.06
CA ALA A 52 1.10 -12.13 -3.30
C ALA A 52 0.75 -11.62 -4.70
N VAL A 53 -0.12 -12.34 -5.40
CA VAL A 53 -0.58 -12.01 -6.75
C VAL A 53 -2.10 -12.09 -6.77
N GLY A 54 -2.77 -11.03 -7.17
CA GLY A 54 -4.23 -10.95 -7.19
C GLY A 54 -4.79 -10.62 -8.55
N LEU A 55 -5.92 -11.22 -8.90
CA LEU A 55 -6.71 -10.92 -10.08
C LEU A 55 -7.89 -10.02 -9.72
N GLY A 56 -7.91 -8.82 -10.29
CA GLY A 56 -9.04 -7.90 -10.19
C GLY A 56 -10.20 -8.28 -11.11
N SER A 57 -11.41 -7.83 -10.79
CA SER A 57 -12.62 -8.06 -11.61
C SER A 57 -12.54 -7.39 -12.98
N ASP A 58 -11.61 -6.48 -13.19
CA ASP A 58 -11.30 -5.83 -14.46
C ASP A 58 -10.27 -6.60 -15.33
N GLY A 59 -9.87 -7.78 -14.88
CA GLY A 59 -8.92 -8.66 -15.58
C GLY A 59 -7.45 -8.32 -15.36
N ARG A 60 -7.12 -7.22 -14.67
CA ARG A 60 -5.73 -6.87 -14.33
C ARG A 60 -5.20 -7.77 -13.22
N ILE A 61 -3.90 -8.04 -13.28
CA ILE A 61 -3.18 -8.73 -12.21
C ILE A 61 -2.35 -7.71 -11.42
N PHE A 62 -2.44 -7.78 -10.10
CA PHE A 62 -1.70 -6.94 -9.16
C PHE A 62 -0.73 -7.79 -8.34
N MET A 63 0.43 -7.23 -7.99
CA MET A 63 1.45 -7.92 -7.22
C MET A 63 1.76 -7.18 -5.93
N GLY A 64 2.11 -7.94 -4.90
CA GLY A 64 2.59 -7.41 -3.62
C GLY A 64 3.73 -8.25 -3.07
N GLY A 65 4.65 -7.61 -2.37
CA GLY A 65 5.73 -8.22 -1.61
C GLY A 65 5.78 -7.63 -0.20
N ASN A 66 6.25 -8.37 0.77
CA ASN A 66 6.35 -7.86 2.14
C ASN A 66 7.52 -6.88 2.31
N ILE A 67 7.29 -5.88 3.17
CA ILE A 67 8.25 -4.80 3.44
C ILE A 67 8.48 -4.69 4.93
N GLU A 68 9.73 -4.73 5.33
CA GLU A 68 10.20 -4.53 6.69
C GLU A 68 11.00 -3.24 6.78
N PHE A 69 10.95 -2.58 7.94
CA PHE A 69 11.62 -1.32 8.18
C PHE A 69 12.75 -1.52 9.19
N PRO A 70 14.04 -1.36 8.79
CA PRO A 70 15.16 -1.43 9.72
C PRO A 70 14.95 -0.50 10.92
N GLY A 71 15.25 -1.00 12.11
CA GLY A 71 15.07 -0.25 13.35
C GLY A 71 13.65 -0.21 13.92
N LEU A 72 12.68 -0.81 13.25
CA LEU A 72 11.31 -0.96 13.76
C LEU A 72 10.98 -2.44 14.05
N PRO A 73 10.12 -2.71 15.04
CA PRO A 73 9.59 -4.05 15.28
C PRO A 73 8.81 -4.59 14.08
N LEU A 74 8.81 -5.91 13.89
CA LEU A 74 8.14 -6.58 12.75
C LEU A 74 6.62 -6.34 12.67
N ASN A 75 5.97 -5.96 13.75
CA ASN A 75 4.55 -5.57 13.72
C ASN A 75 4.26 -4.28 12.94
N HIS A 76 5.29 -3.51 12.57
CA HIS A 76 5.19 -2.38 11.64
C HIS A 76 5.41 -2.79 10.17
N SER A 77 5.71 -4.06 9.90
CA SER A 77 5.91 -4.54 8.54
C SER A 77 4.61 -4.48 7.74
N ILE A 78 4.75 -4.24 6.44
CA ILE A 78 3.65 -4.39 5.50
C ILE A 78 3.75 -5.79 4.91
N HIS A 79 2.70 -6.59 5.05
CA HIS A 79 2.68 -7.93 4.50
C HIS A 79 2.37 -7.92 3.00
N ALA A 80 2.72 -8.99 2.28
CA ALA A 80 2.54 -9.05 0.83
C ALA A 80 1.07 -8.92 0.41
N GLU A 81 0.14 -9.47 1.19
CA GLU A 81 -1.29 -9.37 0.97
C GLU A 81 -1.78 -7.93 1.18
N GLN A 82 -1.28 -7.23 2.20
CA GLN A 82 -1.60 -5.82 2.45
C GLN A 82 -1.07 -4.93 1.32
N PHE A 83 0.17 -5.18 0.88
CA PHE A 83 0.74 -4.47 -0.27
C PHE A 83 -0.08 -4.69 -1.53
N LEU A 84 -0.50 -5.95 -1.79
CA LEU A 84 -1.37 -6.29 -2.93
C LEU A 84 -2.65 -5.45 -2.92
N ILE A 85 -3.33 -5.37 -1.77
CA ILE A 85 -4.60 -4.64 -1.65
C ILE A 85 -4.38 -3.13 -1.80
N THR A 86 -3.32 -2.57 -1.20
CA THR A 86 -3.01 -1.14 -1.37
C THR A 86 -2.61 -0.80 -2.81
N ASN A 87 -1.89 -1.70 -3.50
CA ASN A 87 -1.58 -1.56 -4.92
C ASN A 87 -2.85 -1.57 -5.78
N LEU A 88 -3.78 -2.48 -5.48
CA LEU A 88 -5.07 -2.57 -6.18
C LEU A 88 -5.92 -1.32 -5.90
N ALA A 89 -5.98 -0.84 -4.67
CA ALA A 89 -6.69 0.39 -4.30
C ALA A 89 -6.12 1.63 -5.03
N ALA A 90 -4.79 1.76 -5.07
CA ALA A 90 -4.11 2.92 -5.66
C ALA A 90 -4.30 3.02 -7.20
N HIS A 91 -4.50 1.90 -7.88
CA HIS A 91 -4.53 1.86 -9.35
C HIS A 91 -5.85 1.34 -9.91
N GLY A 92 -6.77 0.94 -9.05
CA GLY A 92 -7.91 0.13 -9.46
C GLY A 92 -9.15 0.90 -9.86
N GLY A 93 -9.51 1.94 -9.18
CA GLY A 93 -10.82 2.56 -9.38
C GLY A 93 -12.00 1.63 -9.06
N GLY A 94 -11.85 0.72 -8.07
CA GLY A 94 -12.91 -0.09 -7.50
C GLY A 94 -13.09 -1.54 -8.02
N PRO A 95 -12.07 -2.21 -8.61
CA PRO A 95 -12.23 -3.61 -8.96
C PRO A 95 -12.32 -4.47 -7.70
N LYS A 96 -13.17 -5.51 -7.74
CA LYS A 96 -13.18 -6.55 -6.71
C LYS A 96 -11.97 -7.46 -6.89
N LEU A 97 -11.45 -7.99 -5.79
CA LEU A 97 -10.46 -9.07 -5.83
C LEU A 97 -11.17 -10.41 -6.06
N LEU A 98 -10.85 -11.10 -7.15
CA LEU A 98 -11.48 -12.36 -7.50
C LEU A 98 -10.67 -13.58 -7.06
N HIS A 99 -9.36 -13.53 -7.30
CA HIS A 99 -8.43 -14.61 -6.97
C HIS A 99 -7.15 -14.04 -6.37
N ILE A 100 -6.54 -14.80 -5.47
CA ILE A 100 -5.25 -14.49 -4.89
C ILE A 100 -4.37 -15.73 -4.82
N ALA A 101 -3.12 -15.62 -5.23
CA ALA A 101 -2.09 -16.62 -5.03
C ALA A 101 -1.00 -16.04 -4.12
N VAL A 102 -0.59 -16.78 -3.09
CA VAL A 102 0.41 -16.34 -2.11
C VAL A 102 1.48 -17.40 -1.92
N SER A 103 2.74 -16.98 -1.70
CA SER A 103 3.87 -17.89 -1.52
C SER A 103 3.89 -18.60 -0.16
N ALA A 104 3.16 -18.10 0.82
CA ALA A 104 3.06 -18.65 2.16
C ALA A 104 1.63 -18.46 2.69
N ALA A 105 1.21 -19.31 3.64
CA ALA A 105 -0.10 -19.18 4.25
C ALA A 105 -0.25 -17.81 4.92
N PRO A 106 -1.34 -17.05 4.64
CA PRO A 106 -1.61 -15.78 5.28
C PRO A 106 -1.62 -15.90 6.81
N CYS A 107 -0.91 -15.03 7.49
CA CYS A 107 -0.94 -14.98 8.96
C CYS A 107 -2.31 -14.51 9.47
N GLY A 108 -2.55 -14.59 10.78
CA GLY A 108 -3.82 -14.16 11.38
C GLY A 108 -4.18 -12.71 11.07
N HIS A 109 -3.17 -11.81 11.05
CA HIS A 109 -3.36 -10.41 10.69
C HIS A 109 -3.86 -10.26 9.24
N CYS A 110 -3.21 -10.92 8.26
CA CYS A 110 -3.63 -10.85 6.87
C CYS A 110 -5.01 -11.44 6.64
N ARG A 111 -5.34 -12.56 7.31
CA ARG A 111 -6.68 -13.15 7.21
C ARG A 111 -7.76 -12.19 7.71
N GLN A 112 -7.49 -11.50 8.82
CA GLN A 112 -8.40 -10.50 9.37
C GLN A 112 -8.44 -9.23 8.49
N PHE A 113 -7.30 -8.73 8.02
CA PHE A 113 -7.23 -7.56 7.13
C PHE A 113 -8.02 -7.77 5.83
N LEU A 114 -7.99 -8.97 5.26
CA LEU A 114 -8.76 -9.28 4.05
C LEU A 114 -10.28 -9.17 4.27
N GLN A 115 -10.78 -9.29 5.51
CA GLN A 115 -12.21 -9.10 5.79
C GLN A 115 -12.69 -7.66 5.56
N GLU A 116 -11.77 -6.69 5.51
CA GLU A 116 -12.07 -5.28 5.18
C GLU A 116 -12.47 -5.07 3.70
N LEU A 117 -12.55 -6.12 2.91
CA LEU A 117 -12.96 -6.09 1.50
C LEU A 117 -14.39 -6.57 1.37
N ARG A 118 -15.24 -5.78 0.72
CA ARG A 118 -16.62 -6.18 0.46
C ARG A 118 -16.69 -7.43 -0.42
N GLY A 119 -17.43 -8.42 0.05
CA GLY A 119 -17.62 -9.69 -0.68
C GLY A 119 -16.38 -10.57 -0.72
N ILE A 120 -15.44 -10.41 0.21
CA ILE A 120 -14.19 -11.19 0.26
C ILE A 120 -14.44 -12.70 0.40
N SER A 121 -15.56 -13.11 0.97
CA SER A 121 -15.96 -14.52 1.09
C SER A 121 -15.95 -15.27 -0.25
N ASP A 122 -16.23 -14.57 -1.34
CA ASP A 122 -16.30 -15.15 -2.69
C ASP A 122 -14.92 -15.24 -3.37
N THR A 123 -13.93 -14.53 -2.84
CA THR A 123 -12.56 -14.53 -3.35
C THR A 123 -11.90 -15.89 -3.13
N GLN A 124 -11.24 -16.39 -4.18
CA GLN A 124 -10.55 -17.67 -4.16
C GLN A 124 -9.06 -17.47 -3.84
N ILE A 125 -8.52 -18.27 -2.92
CA ILE A 125 -7.09 -18.23 -2.56
C ILE A 125 -6.42 -19.56 -2.84
N VAL A 126 -5.17 -19.48 -3.32
CA VAL A 126 -4.24 -20.63 -3.39
C VAL A 126 -2.94 -20.27 -2.69
N ILE A 127 -2.40 -21.20 -1.92
CA ILE A 127 -1.11 -21.10 -1.24
C ILE A 127 -0.12 -21.95 -2.03
N THR A 128 1.00 -21.35 -2.45
CA THR A 128 1.98 -21.97 -3.36
C THR A 128 3.27 -22.39 -2.66
N ASP A 129 3.23 -22.58 -1.35
CA ASP A 129 4.34 -23.05 -0.51
C ASP A 129 4.79 -24.50 -0.83
N GLN A 130 3.88 -25.26 -1.42
CA GLN A 130 4.12 -26.62 -1.90
C GLN A 130 3.96 -26.69 -3.42
N PRO A 131 4.83 -27.40 -4.14
CA PRO A 131 4.63 -27.65 -5.58
C PRO A 131 3.32 -28.40 -5.81
N GLN A 132 2.43 -27.81 -6.59
CA GLN A 132 1.16 -28.42 -6.98
C GLN A 132 1.05 -28.41 -8.50
N GLU A 133 0.76 -29.56 -9.09
CA GLU A 133 0.52 -29.67 -10.55
C GLU A 133 -0.74 -28.90 -10.96
N ASN A 134 -1.78 -28.91 -10.10
CA ASN A 134 -3.00 -28.15 -10.28
C ASN A 134 -3.25 -27.30 -9.04
N PRO A 135 -3.29 -25.97 -9.15
CA PRO A 135 -3.55 -25.10 -8.01
C PRO A 135 -4.99 -25.31 -7.50
N ASP A 136 -5.10 -25.76 -6.24
CA ASP A 136 -6.37 -25.96 -5.55
C ASP A 136 -6.82 -24.66 -4.88
N TYR A 137 -7.63 -23.88 -5.59
CA TYR A 137 -8.22 -22.66 -5.07
C TYR A 137 -9.30 -22.96 -4.04
N LYS A 138 -9.27 -22.27 -2.91
CA LYS A 138 -10.25 -22.36 -1.81
C LYS A 138 -10.86 -21.00 -1.53
N PRO A 139 -12.13 -20.91 -1.11
CA PRO A 139 -12.70 -19.65 -0.66
C PRO A 139 -11.92 -19.05 0.51
N ILE A 140 -11.75 -17.74 0.53
CA ILE A 140 -11.11 -17.04 1.68
C ILE A 140 -11.82 -17.37 3.00
N ALA A 141 -13.14 -17.53 2.98
CA ALA A 141 -13.91 -17.93 4.15
C ALA A 141 -13.41 -19.24 4.81
N SER A 142 -12.76 -20.12 4.04
CA SER A 142 -12.22 -21.38 4.59
C SER A 142 -10.97 -21.19 5.45
N ILE A 143 -10.24 -20.08 5.31
CA ILE A 143 -9.01 -19.82 6.06
C ILE A 143 -9.21 -18.94 7.31
N LEU A 144 -10.41 -18.37 7.48
CA LEU A 144 -10.83 -17.64 8.68
C LEU A 144 -12.31 -17.93 8.98
N PRO A 145 -12.64 -19.08 9.59
CA PRO A 145 -14.01 -19.39 9.99
C PRO A 145 -14.50 -18.41 11.06
N ASN A 146 -15.79 -18.04 11.03
CA ASN A 146 -16.42 -17.12 11.98
C ASN A 146 -15.65 -15.79 12.09
N ALA A 147 -15.25 -15.24 10.94
CA ALA A 147 -14.50 -13.98 10.89
C ALA A 147 -15.31 -12.84 11.50
N PHE A 148 -14.65 -12.01 12.31
CA PHE A 148 -15.12 -10.68 12.63
C PHE A 148 -14.95 -9.79 11.38
N GLY A 149 -15.98 -9.03 11.02
CA GLY A 149 -15.96 -8.23 9.79
C GLY A 149 -16.28 -6.76 10.03
N PRO A 150 -16.13 -5.91 9.01
CA PRO A 150 -16.38 -4.50 9.14
C PRO A 150 -17.82 -4.19 9.58
N PHE A 151 -18.79 -4.99 9.17
CA PHE A 151 -20.21 -4.80 9.50
C PHE A 151 -20.60 -5.24 10.90
N ASP A 152 -19.67 -5.76 11.70
CA ASP A 152 -19.84 -5.89 13.14
C ASP A 152 -19.67 -4.55 13.88
N LEU A 153 -19.06 -3.55 13.20
CA LEU A 153 -18.79 -2.21 13.73
C LEU A 153 -19.39 -1.08 12.89
N LEU A 154 -19.61 -1.29 11.60
CA LEU A 154 -19.98 -0.27 10.62
C LEU A 154 -21.35 -0.58 10.02
N ASP A 155 -22.03 0.46 9.56
CA ASP A 155 -23.25 0.31 8.78
C ASP A 155 -22.98 -0.36 7.43
N GLN A 156 -23.99 -1.05 6.89
CA GLN A 156 -23.88 -1.88 5.67
C GLN A 156 -23.54 -1.06 4.41
N ASP A 157 -23.86 0.24 4.40
CA ASP A 157 -23.62 1.17 3.31
C ASP A 157 -22.27 1.89 3.42
N MET A 158 -21.54 1.71 4.54
CA MET A 158 -20.20 2.30 4.72
C MET A 158 -19.23 1.80 3.65
N PRO A 159 -18.54 2.68 2.91
CA PRO A 159 -17.53 2.31 1.94
C PRO A 159 -16.36 1.56 2.59
N LEU A 160 -15.92 0.45 1.98
CA LEU A 160 -14.77 -0.36 2.43
C LEU A 160 -13.50 -0.05 1.60
N ILE A 161 -12.38 -0.70 1.93
CA ILE A 161 -11.01 -0.33 1.43
C ILE A 161 -10.92 -0.13 -0.10
N LEU A 162 -11.56 -0.95 -0.91
CA LEU A 162 -11.49 -0.84 -2.38
C LEU A 162 -12.57 0.06 -2.99
N GLU A 163 -13.45 0.57 -2.16
CA GLU A 163 -14.54 1.44 -2.60
C GLU A 163 -14.11 2.91 -2.55
N LYS A 164 -14.83 3.76 -3.26
CA LYS A 164 -14.51 5.18 -3.33
C LYS A 164 -14.79 5.86 -2.01
N HIS A 165 -13.79 6.58 -1.51
CA HIS A 165 -13.92 7.47 -0.35
C HIS A 165 -13.80 8.92 -0.81
N GLU A 166 -14.65 9.79 -0.27
CA GLU A 166 -14.63 11.22 -0.53
C GLU A 166 -14.89 11.96 0.78
N HIS A 167 -13.83 12.43 1.42
CA HIS A 167 -13.93 13.28 2.59
C HIS A 167 -13.88 14.75 2.16
N GLU A 168 -14.85 15.55 2.60
CA GLU A 168 -14.86 17.00 2.42
C GLU A 168 -13.90 17.63 3.45
N LEU A 169 -12.62 17.74 3.08
CA LEU A 169 -11.57 18.28 3.94
C LEU A 169 -11.10 19.63 3.41
N LEU A 170 -10.94 20.60 4.30
CA LEU A 170 -10.35 21.89 4.02
C LEU A 170 -9.11 22.08 4.89
N LEU A 171 -8.01 22.54 4.28
CA LEU A 171 -6.81 22.89 5.05
C LEU A 171 -7.13 24.06 5.98
N LEU A 172 -6.69 23.94 7.22
CA LEU A 172 -6.74 25.06 8.14
C LEU A 172 -5.63 26.05 7.77
N ASP A 173 -6.00 27.30 7.55
CA ASP A 173 -5.07 28.40 7.31
C ASP A 173 -4.26 28.72 8.59
N TYR A 174 -3.24 27.92 8.85
CA TYR A 174 -2.18 28.35 9.77
C TYR A 174 -1.22 29.22 8.97
N SER A 175 -1.33 30.54 9.17
CA SER A 175 -0.39 31.50 8.62
C SER A 175 1.06 31.04 8.84
N LEU A 176 1.84 31.02 7.77
CA LEU A 176 3.21 30.55 7.57
C LEU A 176 4.29 31.19 8.50
N SER A 177 3.96 31.63 9.71
CA SER A 177 4.86 32.50 10.51
C SER A 177 5.89 31.80 11.38
N SER A 178 5.96 30.47 11.45
CA SER A 178 6.88 29.82 12.42
C SER A 178 7.74 28.66 11.94
N GLN A 179 7.75 28.29 10.65
CA GLN A 179 8.47 27.10 10.18
C GLN A 179 9.61 27.35 9.17
N ASN A 180 9.91 28.60 8.80
CA ASN A 180 11.00 28.90 7.87
C ASN A 180 12.42 28.55 8.40
N ASP A 181 12.59 28.36 9.69
CA ASP A 181 13.91 28.13 10.30
C ASP A 181 14.42 26.66 10.14
N LYS A 182 13.55 25.71 9.83
CA LYS A 182 13.94 24.28 9.75
C LYS A 182 14.40 23.84 8.37
N ILE A 183 13.86 24.45 7.31
CA ILE A 183 14.24 24.14 5.92
C ILE A 183 15.71 24.49 5.63
N SER A 184 16.30 25.37 6.43
CA SER A 184 17.72 25.79 6.28
C SER A 184 18.75 24.69 6.58
N LYS A 185 18.34 23.53 7.14
CA LYS A 185 19.22 22.42 7.53
C LYS A 185 19.34 21.30 6.49
N LEU A 186 18.63 21.39 5.38
CA LEU A 186 18.75 20.41 4.30
C LEU A 186 20.09 20.56 3.57
N PRO A 187 20.71 19.46 3.06
CA PRO A 187 21.91 19.56 2.26
C PRO A 187 21.71 20.50 1.06
N ASN A 188 22.76 21.28 0.72
CA ASN A 188 22.72 22.21 -0.40
C ASN A 188 22.16 21.56 -1.67
N GLY A 189 21.14 22.17 -2.26
CA GLY A 189 20.45 21.70 -3.48
C GLY A 189 19.04 21.15 -3.24
N TYR A 190 18.75 20.58 -2.06
CA TYR A 190 17.41 20.06 -1.79
C TYR A 190 16.41 21.12 -1.29
N THR A 191 16.92 22.19 -0.69
CA THR A 191 16.09 23.29 -0.16
C THR A 191 15.24 23.92 -1.24
N GLU A 192 15.83 24.19 -2.43
CA GLU A 192 15.12 24.80 -3.56
C GLU A 192 14.11 23.80 -4.15
N LEU A 193 14.50 22.54 -4.31
CA LEU A 193 13.61 21.48 -4.78
C LEU A 193 12.38 21.32 -3.87
N VAL A 194 12.55 21.34 -2.55
CA VAL A 194 11.46 21.26 -1.58
C VAL A 194 10.54 22.47 -1.70
N LYS A 195 11.08 23.69 -1.73
CA LYS A 195 10.29 24.92 -1.89
C LYS A 195 9.47 24.94 -3.18
N GLN A 196 10.05 24.51 -4.30
CA GLN A 196 9.33 24.44 -5.58
C GLN A 196 8.18 23.43 -5.58
N ASN A 197 8.31 22.36 -4.80
CA ASN A 197 7.32 21.28 -4.74
C ASN A 197 6.37 21.36 -3.55
N GLU A 198 6.53 22.34 -2.65
CA GLU A 198 5.78 22.40 -1.38
C GLU A 198 4.25 22.40 -1.61
N LYS A 199 3.75 23.28 -2.48
CA LYS A 199 2.30 23.34 -2.80
C LYS A 199 1.78 22.06 -3.46
N ASN A 200 2.61 21.40 -4.26
CA ASN A 200 2.24 20.13 -4.87
C ASN A 200 2.15 19.03 -3.82
N LEU A 201 3.11 18.96 -2.89
CA LEU A 201 3.07 18.01 -1.77
C LEU A 201 1.83 18.21 -0.90
N GLU A 202 1.46 19.46 -0.59
CA GLU A 202 0.24 19.76 0.16
C GLU A 202 -1.01 19.28 -0.57
N LYS A 203 -1.09 19.57 -1.87
CA LYS A 203 -2.22 19.16 -2.72
C LYS A 203 -2.34 17.64 -2.80
N GLU A 204 -1.22 16.95 -3.02
CA GLU A 204 -1.20 15.48 -3.09
C GLU A 204 -1.52 14.83 -1.74
N ALA A 205 -0.99 15.37 -0.64
CA ALA A 205 -1.31 14.89 0.71
C ALA A 205 -2.80 15.10 1.05
N LEU A 206 -3.37 16.26 0.70
CA LEU A 206 -4.81 16.52 0.87
C LEU A 206 -5.66 15.60 0.00
N GLY A 207 -5.26 15.37 -1.25
CA GLY A 207 -5.91 14.43 -2.16
C GLY A 207 -5.93 13.01 -1.59
N ALA A 208 -4.80 12.55 -1.05
CA ALA A 208 -4.69 11.26 -0.39
C ALA A 208 -5.55 11.18 0.88
N ALA A 209 -5.60 12.25 1.69
CA ALA A 209 -6.46 12.32 2.87
C ALA A 209 -7.95 12.24 2.50
N ARG A 210 -8.38 12.96 1.46
CA ARG A 210 -9.77 12.92 0.96
C ARG A 210 -10.19 11.53 0.49
N ALA A 211 -9.27 10.76 -0.05
CA ALA A 211 -9.50 9.40 -0.56
C ALA A 211 -9.20 8.30 0.48
N SER A 212 -8.82 8.65 1.71
CA SER A 212 -8.38 7.68 2.70
C SER A 212 -9.54 6.87 3.30
N HIS A 213 -9.26 5.58 3.60
CA HIS A 213 -10.18 4.72 4.34
C HIS A 213 -9.96 4.90 5.85
N ALA A 214 -10.88 5.59 6.53
CA ALA A 214 -10.77 5.88 7.96
C ALA A 214 -12.11 5.74 8.71
N PRO A 215 -12.92 4.68 8.49
CA PRO A 215 -14.27 4.60 9.04
C PRO A 215 -14.28 4.40 10.56
N TYR A 216 -13.24 3.76 11.12
CA TYR A 216 -13.18 3.44 12.55
C TYR A 216 -12.63 4.60 13.39
N SER A 217 -11.62 5.30 12.90
CA SER A 217 -10.97 6.39 13.63
C SER A 217 -11.61 7.74 13.38
N GLY A 218 -12.35 7.91 12.27
CA GLY A 218 -12.84 9.19 11.80
C GLY A 218 -11.70 10.19 11.50
N CYS A 219 -10.44 9.72 11.40
CA CYS A 219 -9.25 10.53 11.16
C CYS A 219 -8.71 10.30 9.73
N PRO A 220 -9.38 10.85 8.68
CA PRO A 220 -8.84 10.79 7.35
C PRO A 220 -7.49 11.50 7.30
N SER A 221 -6.50 10.83 6.71
CA SER A 221 -5.13 11.33 6.63
C SER A 221 -4.46 10.88 5.33
N GLY A 222 -3.51 11.69 4.84
CA GLY A 222 -2.76 11.38 3.64
C GLY A 222 -1.35 11.93 3.70
N VAL A 223 -0.40 11.23 3.09
CA VAL A 223 1.02 11.59 3.06
C VAL A 223 1.50 11.71 1.63
N ALA A 224 2.18 12.79 1.33
CA ALA A 224 2.94 12.97 0.09
C ALA A 224 4.44 13.01 0.40
N LEU A 225 5.23 12.31 -0.42
CA LEU A 225 6.68 12.19 -0.28
C LEU A 225 7.38 12.77 -1.50
N LEU A 226 8.49 13.48 -1.29
CA LEU A 226 9.38 13.96 -2.34
C LEU A 226 10.66 13.13 -2.35
N ASP A 227 10.91 12.46 -3.48
CA ASP A 227 12.18 11.78 -3.77
C ASP A 227 13.17 12.75 -4.42
N SER A 228 14.42 12.69 -4.01
CA SER A 228 15.51 13.51 -4.57
C SER A 228 15.75 13.31 -6.07
N ALA A 229 15.31 12.21 -6.65
CA ALA A 229 15.42 11.92 -8.09
C ALA A 229 14.10 12.10 -8.86
N LEU A 230 13.03 12.60 -8.21
CA LEU A 230 11.68 12.78 -8.77
C LEU A 230 11.06 11.49 -9.35
N VAL A 231 11.43 10.32 -8.81
CA VAL A 231 10.91 9.02 -9.23
C VAL A 231 9.84 8.55 -8.25
N ALA A 232 8.63 8.33 -8.73
CA ALA A 232 7.45 8.02 -7.92
C ALA A 232 7.50 6.68 -7.14
N TYR A 233 8.43 5.78 -7.46
CA TYR A 233 8.49 4.42 -6.88
C TYR A 233 9.81 4.16 -6.18
N ILE A 234 10.03 4.81 -5.03
CA ILE A 234 11.30 4.79 -4.33
C ILE A 234 11.67 3.39 -3.84
N VAL A 235 10.76 2.71 -3.17
CA VAL A 235 11.06 1.43 -2.50
C VAL A 235 11.03 0.27 -3.47
N ALA A 236 10.01 0.24 -4.25
CA ALA A 236 9.72 -0.86 -5.15
C ALA A 236 10.56 -0.81 -6.45
N GLY A 237 10.94 0.38 -6.91
CA GLY A 237 11.81 0.57 -8.07
C GLY A 237 13.31 0.39 -7.81
N GLY A 238 13.72 -0.09 -6.61
CA GLY A 238 15.14 -0.30 -6.28
C GLY A 238 15.83 0.92 -5.67
N GLY A 239 15.12 2.04 -5.46
CA GLY A 239 15.61 3.20 -4.70
C GLY A 239 15.67 2.90 -3.21
N GLY A 240 16.61 3.52 -2.48
CA GLY A 240 16.67 3.47 -1.03
C GLY A 240 15.72 4.50 -0.39
N TYR A 241 15.31 4.24 0.82
CA TYR A 241 14.49 5.19 1.60
C TYR A 241 15.22 6.52 1.86
N GLU A 242 16.57 6.52 1.88
CA GLU A 242 17.41 7.71 2.05
C GLU A 242 17.21 8.76 0.96
N ARG A 243 16.55 8.42 -0.13
CA ARG A 243 16.20 9.35 -1.21
C ARG A 243 14.96 10.19 -0.90
N ILE A 244 14.18 9.84 0.11
CA ILE A 244 13.05 10.66 0.57
C ILE A 244 13.61 11.91 1.26
N VAL A 245 13.39 13.08 0.70
CA VAL A 245 13.97 14.35 1.18
C VAL A 245 12.95 15.27 1.85
N ALA A 246 11.66 15.09 1.58
CA ALA A 246 10.58 15.81 2.25
C ALA A 246 9.33 14.96 2.32
N ALA A 247 8.52 15.20 3.34
CA ALA A 247 7.21 14.61 3.52
C ALA A 247 6.22 15.65 4.02
N VAL A 248 5.03 15.65 3.44
CA VAL A 248 3.90 16.44 3.92
C VAL A 248 2.77 15.48 4.26
N MET A 249 2.20 15.62 5.44
CA MET A 249 1.04 14.87 5.89
C MET A 249 -0.11 15.83 6.16
N VAL A 250 -1.28 15.48 5.68
CA VAL A 250 -2.55 16.11 6.05
C VAL A 250 -3.33 15.13 6.92
N GLU A 251 -3.79 15.56 8.08
CA GLU A 251 -4.67 14.79 8.95
C GLU A 251 -5.75 15.67 9.57
N LYS A 252 -6.91 15.06 9.87
CA LYS A 252 -8.03 15.78 10.49
C LYS A 252 -7.69 16.14 11.92
N GLU A 253 -7.98 17.42 12.28
CA GLU A 253 -7.72 17.94 13.62
C GLU A 253 -8.71 17.41 14.66
N GLY A 254 -8.27 17.33 15.92
CA GLY A 254 -9.13 17.02 17.07
C GLY A 254 -9.58 15.56 17.18
N MET A 255 -9.01 14.66 16.40
CA MET A 255 -9.34 13.24 16.48
C MET A 255 -8.56 12.54 17.60
N MET A 256 -9.13 11.47 18.16
CA MET A 256 -8.48 10.68 19.22
C MET A 256 -7.22 9.92 18.75
N VAL A 257 -7.05 9.77 17.45
CA VAL A 257 -5.90 9.08 16.83
C VAL A 257 -5.15 10.06 15.96
N SER A 258 -3.82 10.14 16.13
CA SER A 258 -2.92 10.84 15.22
C SER A 258 -2.08 9.83 14.44
N GLN A 259 -2.05 9.96 13.13
CA GLN A 259 -1.17 9.17 12.26
C GLN A 259 0.23 9.82 12.14
N ALA A 260 0.36 11.10 12.50
CA ALA A 260 1.60 11.86 12.38
C ALA A 260 2.73 11.25 13.21
N ASP A 261 2.45 10.76 14.42
CA ASP A 261 3.48 10.19 15.28
C ASP A 261 4.03 8.87 14.74
N THR A 262 3.16 8.04 14.16
CA THR A 262 3.58 6.82 13.45
C THR A 262 4.41 7.17 12.22
N ALA A 263 3.98 8.14 11.41
CA ALA A 263 4.73 8.59 10.24
C ALA A 263 6.10 9.16 10.61
N ARG A 264 6.20 9.95 11.69
CA ARG A 264 7.48 10.47 12.23
C ARG A 264 8.40 9.33 12.67
N LEU A 265 7.86 8.36 13.40
CA LEU A 265 8.63 7.19 13.85
C LEU A 265 9.22 6.43 12.68
N MET A 266 8.43 6.15 11.64
CA MET A 266 8.87 5.44 10.44
C MET A 266 9.93 6.25 9.70
N LEU A 267 9.66 7.51 9.36
CA LEU A 267 10.60 8.37 8.61
C LEU A 267 11.92 8.56 9.34
N LYS A 268 11.90 8.73 10.68
CA LYS A 268 13.12 8.84 11.47
C LYS A 268 14.05 7.64 11.31
N ASN A 269 13.50 6.44 11.12
CA ASN A 269 14.28 5.21 10.97
C ASN A 269 14.72 4.95 9.52
N ILE A 270 13.86 5.23 8.52
CA ILE A 270 14.14 4.91 7.13
C ILE A 270 14.76 6.06 6.34
N SER A 271 14.47 7.29 6.70
CA SER A 271 15.02 8.50 6.07
C SER A 271 15.25 9.61 7.10
N PRO A 272 16.27 9.49 7.96
CA PRO A 272 16.48 10.41 9.08
C PRO A 272 16.74 11.86 8.67
N LYS A 273 17.02 12.13 7.40
CA LYS A 273 17.18 13.47 6.83
C LYS A 273 15.88 14.08 6.33
N CYS A 274 14.83 13.27 6.19
CA CYS A 274 13.50 13.72 5.76
C CYS A 274 12.77 14.36 6.94
N GLU A 275 12.29 15.57 6.77
CA GLU A 275 11.39 16.21 7.73
C GLU A 275 9.93 15.97 7.33
N LEU A 276 9.10 15.58 8.29
CA LEU A 276 7.67 15.47 8.13
C LEU A 276 7.01 16.77 8.58
N ARG A 277 6.40 17.49 7.65
CA ARG A 277 5.48 18.60 7.95
C ARG A 277 4.06 18.05 8.05
N VAL A 278 3.37 18.37 9.13
CA VAL A 278 1.97 18.00 9.35
C VAL A 278 1.09 19.24 9.18
N ILE A 279 0.02 19.11 8.41
CA ILE A 279 -0.97 20.14 8.17
C ILE A 279 -2.30 19.56 8.64
N HIS A 280 -3.02 20.32 9.46
CA HIS A 280 -4.34 19.93 9.92
C HIS A 280 -5.43 20.38 8.97
N CYS A 281 -6.52 19.62 8.91
CA CYS A 281 -7.73 19.93 8.16
C CYS A 281 -8.97 19.73 9.03
N THR A 282 -10.07 20.35 8.65
CA THR A 282 -11.40 20.21 9.31
C THR A 282 -12.23 19.12 8.66
#